data_f1bd155723d7826039984d7ce8bcba28
#
_entry.id   f1bd155723d7826039984d7ce8bcba28
#
_cell.length_a   1.000
_cell.length_b   1.000
_cell.length_c   1.000
_cell.angle_alpha   90.00
_cell.angle_beta   90.00
_cell.angle_gamma   90.00
#
_symmetry.space_group_name_H-M   'P 1'
#
loop_
_entity.id
_entity.type
_entity.pdbx_description
1 polymer ?
#
loop_
_entity_poly.entity_id
_entity_poly.type
_entity_poly.pdbx_seq_one_letter_code
_entity_poly.pdbx_strand_id
1 'polypeptide(L)'
;MLDRVIQQATAQVLTAIWDHTFSETSFGFRPNRSQHDAIRQYREYVRQGYRYVVDIDLSKFFDRVNHDRLLARLATRISDKRVLKLIRSFLTAGVMIGGLEQATEEGTPQGGPLSPLLSNVVLDELDKELEKRGLRFVRYADDCVIFVRSKRAADRVMQSISRFIVKKLRLKVNRDKSAVSLPWKSKYLGFCVINSRENPKIRIHWKTIKRFRE
;
A
#
# COMPACT_ATOMS: atom_id res chain seq x y z
N MET A 1 11.75 23.32 8.21
CA MET A 1 10.29 23.64 8.35
C MET A 1 9.68 24.02 7.02
N LEU A 2 10.30 24.89 6.23
CA LEU A 2 9.78 25.36 4.93
C LEU A 2 9.48 24.20 3.95
N ASP A 3 10.39 23.23 3.80
CA ASP A 3 10.23 22.08 2.89
C ASP A 3 8.97 21.25 3.21
N ARG A 4 8.64 21.08 4.50
CA ARG A 4 7.41 20.37 4.89
C ARG A 4 6.15 21.10 4.48
N VAL A 5 6.16 22.44 4.55
CA VAL A 5 5.02 23.29 4.10
C VAL A 5 4.86 23.16 2.59
N ILE A 6 5.95 23.23 1.83
CA ILE A 6 5.93 23.12 0.37
C ILE A 6 5.51 21.69 -0.04
N GLN A 7 6.02 20.66 0.63
CA GLN A 7 5.58 19.28 0.40
C GLN A 7 4.09 19.10 0.68
N GLN A 8 3.57 19.69 1.77
CA GLN A 8 2.15 19.63 2.11
C GLN A 8 1.28 20.34 1.05
N ALA A 9 1.66 21.52 0.61
CA ALA A 9 0.96 22.23 -0.45
C ALA A 9 0.97 21.45 -1.76
N THR A 10 2.12 20.89 -2.13
CA THR A 10 2.26 20.00 -3.30
C THR A 10 1.36 18.77 -3.18
N ALA A 11 1.33 18.11 -2.00
CA ALA A 11 0.47 16.97 -1.75
C ALA A 11 -1.02 17.29 -1.91
N GLN A 12 -1.48 18.47 -1.44
CA GLN A 12 -2.88 18.88 -1.57
C GLN A 12 -3.28 19.03 -3.04
N VAL A 13 -2.46 19.73 -3.84
CA VAL A 13 -2.71 19.91 -5.28
C VAL A 13 -2.71 18.56 -6.00
N LEU A 14 -1.71 17.73 -5.75
CA LEU A 14 -1.59 16.44 -6.42
C LEU A 14 -2.68 15.44 -5.98
N THR A 15 -3.16 15.53 -4.74
CA THR A 15 -4.27 14.70 -4.27
C THR A 15 -5.53 14.96 -5.09
N ALA A 16 -5.86 16.19 -5.41
CA ALA A 16 -7.00 16.54 -6.25
C ALA A 16 -6.88 15.92 -7.67
N ILE A 17 -5.64 15.83 -8.20
CA ILE A 17 -5.38 15.28 -9.53
C ILE A 17 -5.42 13.73 -9.53
N TRP A 18 -5.01 13.09 -8.44
CA TRP A 18 -4.77 11.65 -8.42
C TRP A 18 -5.84 10.83 -7.70
N ASP A 19 -6.44 11.34 -6.60
CA ASP A 19 -7.25 10.53 -5.70
C ASP A 19 -8.43 9.84 -6.38
N HIS A 20 -9.11 10.54 -7.30
CA HIS A 20 -10.25 10.00 -8.05
C HIS A 20 -9.88 8.85 -9.01
N THR A 21 -8.58 8.63 -9.27
CA THR A 21 -8.10 7.57 -10.17
C THR A 21 -7.67 6.31 -9.45
N PHE A 22 -7.47 6.40 -8.14
CA PHE A 22 -7.10 5.25 -7.33
C PHE A 22 -8.25 4.27 -7.17
N SER A 23 -7.92 3.00 -6.99
CA SER A 23 -8.89 1.94 -6.76
C SER A 23 -9.83 2.26 -5.59
N GLU A 24 -11.11 1.89 -5.74
CA GLU A 24 -12.10 2.00 -4.67
C GLU A 24 -11.74 1.13 -3.45
N THR A 25 -10.92 0.11 -3.63
CA THR A 25 -10.46 -0.79 -2.57
C THR A 25 -9.10 -0.42 -1.99
N SER A 26 -8.58 0.76 -2.36
CA SER A 26 -7.42 1.41 -1.75
C SER A 26 -7.87 2.47 -0.74
N PHE A 27 -7.47 2.33 0.53
CA PHE A 27 -7.99 3.14 1.64
C PHE A 27 -6.93 3.99 2.33
N GLY A 28 -5.68 3.57 2.37
CA GLY A 28 -4.62 4.25 3.11
C GLY A 28 -4.23 5.59 2.51
N PHE A 29 -4.03 6.59 3.37
CA PHE A 29 -3.55 7.93 2.99
C PHE A 29 -4.44 8.66 1.98
N ARG A 30 -5.74 8.40 2.00
CA ARG A 30 -6.72 9.03 1.11
C ARG A 30 -7.74 9.85 1.89
N PRO A 31 -8.22 10.98 1.33
CA PRO A 31 -9.30 11.76 1.93
C PRO A 31 -10.56 10.90 2.15
N ASN A 32 -11.23 11.12 3.28
CA ASN A 32 -12.51 10.47 3.62
C ASN A 32 -12.48 8.93 3.64
N ARG A 33 -11.29 8.31 3.77
CA ARG A 33 -11.11 6.88 3.88
C ARG A 33 -10.33 6.52 5.15
N SER A 34 -10.72 5.46 5.81
CA SER A 34 -10.15 5.04 7.08
C SER A 34 -9.74 3.56 7.09
N GLN A 35 -8.95 3.17 8.09
CA GLN A 35 -8.65 1.76 8.34
C GLN A 35 -9.92 0.95 8.68
N HIS A 36 -10.94 1.60 9.27
CA HIS A 36 -12.20 0.94 9.56
C HIS A 36 -13.00 0.64 8.28
N ASP A 37 -12.89 1.47 7.27
CA ASP A 37 -13.52 1.18 5.97
C ASP A 37 -12.81 0.02 5.27
N ALA A 38 -11.47 -0.02 5.33
CA ALA A 38 -10.69 -1.13 4.83
C ALA A 38 -11.09 -2.47 5.49
N ILE A 39 -11.22 -2.51 6.83
CA ILE A 39 -11.61 -3.74 7.52
C ILE A 39 -13.10 -4.10 7.32
N ARG A 40 -13.98 -3.11 7.09
CA ARG A 40 -15.38 -3.37 6.68
C ARG A 40 -15.41 -4.02 5.29
N GLN A 41 -14.62 -3.52 4.35
CA GLN A 41 -14.51 -4.11 3.02
C GLN A 41 -13.91 -5.52 3.07
N TYR A 42 -12.90 -5.74 3.91
CA TYR A 42 -12.36 -7.07 4.19
C TYR A 42 -13.47 -8.03 4.66
N ARG A 43 -14.25 -7.62 5.69
CA ARG A 43 -15.38 -8.42 6.21
C ARG A 43 -16.39 -8.73 5.12
N GLU A 44 -16.68 -7.78 4.24
CA GLU A 44 -17.62 -7.96 3.15
C GLU A 44 -17.17 -9.05 2.18
N TYR A 45 -15.90 -9.11 1.82
CA TYR A 45 -15.38 -10.20 0.99
C TYR A 45 -15.45 -11.56 1.68
N VAL A 46 -15.22 -11.62 2.98
CA VAL A 46 -15.42 -12.87 3.75
C VAL A 46 -16.88 -13.28 3.74
N ARG A 47 -17.83 -12.33 3.86
CA ARG A 47 -19.28 -12.58 3.74
C ARG A 47 -19.68 -13.12 2.37
N GLN A 48 -19.04 -12.64 1.30
CA GLN A 48 -19.22 -13.13 -0.08
C GLN A 48 -18.61 -14.52 -0.33
N GLY A 49 -18.08 -15.18 0.69
CA GLY A 49 -17.58 -16.55 0.61
C GLY A 49 -16.11 -16.69 0.18
N TYR A 50 -15.33 -15.59 0.22
CA TYR A 50 -13.88 -15.69 0.04
C TYR A 50 -13.27 -16.27 1.32
N ARG A 51 -12.62 -17.42 1.19
CA ARG A 51 -12.15 -18.24 2.34
C ARG A 51 -10.66 -18.15 2.61
N TYR A 52 -9.89 -17.65 1.66
CA TYR A 52 -8.44 -17.53 1.78
C TYR A 52 -7.99 -16.10 1.51
N VAL A 53 -6.98 -15.70 2.25
CA VAL A 53 -6.35 -14.40 2.16
C VAL A 53 -4.90 -14.59 1.75
N VAL A 54 -4.49 -13.84 0.74
CA VAL A 54 -3.09 -13.69 0.33
C VAL A 54 -2.62 -12.36 0.87
N ASP A 55 -1.82 -12.40 1.90
CA ASP A 55 -1.23 -11.24 2.56
C ASP A 55 0.15 -10.98 1.94
N ILE A 56 0.36 -9.80 1.35
CA ILE A 56 1.60 -9.43 0.68
C ILE A 56 2.23 -8.26 1.43
N ASP A 57 3.37 -8.53 2.04
CA ASP A 57 4.21 -7.52 2.71
C ASP A 57 5.34 -7.09 1.77
N LEU A 58 5.51 -5.78 1.60
CA LEU A 58 6.58 -5.19 0.79
C LEU A 58 7.78 -4.87 1.68
N SER A 59 8.94 -5.43 1.32
CA SER A 59 10.16 -5.21 2.10
C SER A 59 10.72 -3.81 1.89
N LYS A 60 10.70 -3.00 2.95
CA LYS A 60 11.26 -1.64 2.95
C LYS A 60 10.73 -0.83 1.77
N PHE A 61 9.39 -0.81 1.62
CA PHE A 61 8.73 -0.19 0.45
C PHE A 61 9.20 1.24 0.24
N PHE A 62 9.13 2.09 1.26
CA PHE A 62 9.51 3.49 1.17
C PHE A 62 10.97 3.72 0.79
N ASP A 63 11.87 2.80 1.17
CA ASP A 63 13.31 2.89 0.90
C ASP A 63 13.69 2.36 -0.52
N ARG A 64 12.72 1.83 -1.28
CA ARG A 64 12.98 1.12 -2.54
C ARG A 64 12.20 1.67 -3.73
N VAL A 65 11.51 2.77 -3.57
CA VAL A 65 10.80 3.42 -4.66
C VAL A 65 11.81 4.01 -5.64
N ASN A 66 11.84 3.51 -6.87
CA ASN A 66 12.70 4.06 -7.91
C ASN A 66 12.19 5.45 -8.34
N HIS A 67 13.02 6.48 -8.19
CA HIS A 67 12.67 7.87 -8.44
C HIS A 67 12.28 8.14 -9.89
N ASP A 68 13.04 7.60 -10.85
CA ASP A 68 12.78 7.86 -12.28
C ASP A 68 11.45 7.25 -12.73
N ARG A 69 11.14 6.05 -12.24
CA ARG A 69 9.84 5.40 -12.48
C ARG A 69 8.68 6.20 -11.90
N LEU A 70 8.81 6.62 -10.66
CA LEU A 70 7.80 7.45 -10.00
C LEU A 70 7.60 8.76 -10.76
N LEU A 71 8.68 9.44 -11.12
CA LEU A 71 8.62 10.69 -11.88
C LEU A 71 8.03 10.50 -13.29
N ALA A 72 8.38 9.42 -13.98
CA ALA A 72 7.77 9.08 -15.26
C ALA A 72 6.24 8.88 -15.12
N ARG A 73 5.80 8.23 -14.06
CA ARG A 73 4.37 8.07 -13.77
C ARG A 73 3.70 9.40 -13.43
N LEU A 74 4.32 10.24 -12.62
CA LEU A 74 3.81 11.59 -12.34
C LEU A 74 3.70 12.43 -13.61
N ALA A 75 4.67 12.33 -14.52
CA ALA A 75 4.67 13.06 -15.79
C ALA A 75 3.50 12.67 -16.72
N THR A 76 2.83 11.54 -16.50
CA THR A 76 1.60 11.20 -17.26
C THR A 76 0.44 12.16 -17.02
N ARG A 77 0.49 12.93 -15.91
CA ARG A 77 -0.58 13.87 -15.50
C ARG A 77 -0.07 15.26 -15.14
N ILE A 78 1.23 15.42 -14.93
CA ILE A 78 1.88 16.69 -14.59
C ILE A 78 2.75 17.08 -15.78
N SER A 79 2.35 18.09 -16.52
CA SER A 79 3.11 18.63 -17.65
C SER A 79 4.17 19.66 -17.23
N ASP A 80 4.02 20.31 -16.08
CA ASP A 80 4.98 21.31 -15.60
C ASP A 80 6.27 20.63 -15.09
N LYS A 81 7.34 20.79 -15.87
CA LYS A 81 8.66 20.26 -15.55
C LYS A 81 9.26 20.82 -14.26
N ARG A 82 8.86 22.03 -13.83
CA ARG A 82 9.34 22.66 -12.58
C ARG A 82 8.80 21.90 -11.38
N VAL A 83 7.52 21.49 -11.42
CA VAL A 83 6.89 20.67 -10.38
C VAL A 83 7.57 19.30 -10.29
N LEU A 84 7.83 18.64 -11.43
CA LEU A 84 8.54 17.36 -11.44
C LEU A 84 9.97 17.49 -10.89
N LYS A 85 10.68 18.60 -11.23
CA LYS A 85 12.02 18.88 -10.68
C LYS A 85 11.96 19.11 -9.18
N LEU A 86 10.95 19.84 -8.68
CA LEU A 86 10.73 20.06 -7.24
C LEU A 86 10.47 18.74 -6.51
N ILE A 87 9.61 17.87 -7.06
CA ILE A 87 9.37 16.54 -6.46
C ILE A 87 10.67 15.72 -6.45
N ARG A 88 11.44 15.74 -7.55
CA ARG A 88 12.75 15.08 -7.60
C ARG A 88 13.67 15.59 -6.49
N SER A 89 13.76 16.91 -6.26
CA SER A 89 14.63 17.44 -5.20
C SER A 89 14.20 16.93 -3.80
N PHE A 90 12.91 16.78 -3.53
CA PHE A 90 12.44 16.18 -2.27
C PHE A 90 12.78 14.69 -2.15
N LEU A 91 12.74 13.94 -3.26
CA LEU A 91 13.11 12.53 -3.26
C LEU A 91 14.61 12.32 -3.03
N THR A 92 15.45 13.20 -3.60
CA THR A 92 16.91 13.11 -3.53
C THR A 92 17.54 13.84 -2.34
N ALA A 93 16.76 14.63 -1.59
CA ALA A 93 17.26 15.40 -0.44
C ALA A 93 17.85 14.55 0.71
N GLY A 94 17.76 13.23 0.59
CA GLY A 94 18.41 12.30 1.50
C GLY A 94 17.71 12.15 2.86
N VAL A 95 18.26 11.24 3.65
CA VAL A 95 17.88 11.01 5.05
C VAL A 95 19.06 11.40 5.91
N MET A 96 18.83 12.19 6.93
CA MET A 96 19.86 12.54 7.90
C MET A 96 20.11 11.32 8.82
N ILE A 97 21.24 10.65 8.63
CA ILE A 97 21.67 9.52 9.47
C ILE A 97 22.92 9.95 10.23
N GLY A 98 22.83 10.00 11.56
CA GLY A 98 23.98 10.36 12.41
C GLY A 98 24.52 11.78 12.17
N GLY A 99 23.70 12.73 11.68
CA GLY A 99 24.12 14.11 11.40
C GLY A 99 24.73 14.34 10.02
N LEU A 100 24.79 13.32 9.16
CA LEU A 100 25.27 13.42 7.77
C LEU A 100 24.08 13.22 6.81
N GLU A 101 23.94 14.13 5.84
CA GLU A 101 23.00 13.97 4.73
C GLU A 101 23.55 12.92 3.75
N GLN A 102 22.87 11.79 3.64
CA GLN A 102 23.15 10.82 2.58
C GLN A 102 22.11 10.98 1.48
N ALA A 103 22.56 11.38 0.30
CA ALA A 103 21.71 11.41 -0.89
C ALA A 103 21.24 9.98 -1.20
N THR A 104 19.94 9.81 -1.42
CA THR A 104 19.35 8.51 -1.78
C THR A 104 19.03 8.48 -3.26
N GLU A 105 19.47 7.44 -3.97
CA GLU A 105 19.10 7.17 -5.36
C GLU A 105 17.74 6.47 -5.48
N GLU A 106 17.29 5.84 -4.40
CA GLU A 106 16.01 5.14 -4.27
C GLU A 106 15.32 5.54 -2.95
N GLY A 107 14.01 5.42 -2.93
CA GLY A 107 13.20 5.62 -1.75
C GLY A 107 12.46 6.96 -1.71
N THR A 108 11.50 7.03 -0.81
CA THR A 108 10.80 8.28 -0.47
C THR A 108 11.11 8.63 0.97
N PRO A 109 11.41 9.90 1.29
CA PRO A 109 11.73 10.29 2.68
C PRO A 109 10.61 9.86 3.63
N GLN A 110 10.94 9.05 4.63
CA GLN A 110 9.97 8.64 5.64
C GLN A 110 9.56 9.84 6.49
N GLY A 111 8.24 10.03 6.66
CA GLY A 111 7.68 11.14 7.45
C GLY A 111 7.51 12.46 6.71
N GLY A 112 7.80 12.53 5.41
CA GLY A 112 7.46 13.68 4.57
C GLY A 112 5.96 13.73 4.23
N PRO A 113 5.31 14.92 4.21
CA PRO A 113 3.88 15.03 3.90
C PRO A 113 3.49 14.54 2.49
N LEU A 114 4.42 14.54 1.55
CA LEU A 114 4.20 14.11 0.16
C LEU A 114 4.31 12.59 -0.02
N SER A 115 5.12 11.91 0.81
CA SER A 115 5.42 10.48 0.66
C SER A 115 4.19 9.56 0.66
N PRO A 116 3.13 9.79 1.46
CA PRO A 116 1.91 8.97 1.43
C PRO A 116 1.21 8.98 0.07
N LEU A 117 1.10 10.14 -0.57
CA LEU A 117 0.50 10.25 -1.90
C LEU A 117 1.37 9.57 -2.95
N LEU A 118 2.69 9.79 -2.93
CA LEU A 118 3.63 9.18 -3.87
C LEU A 118 3.60 7.65 -3.76
N SER A 119 3.44 7.11 -2.55
CA SER A 119 3.23 5.69 -2.30
C SER A 119 2.01 5.16 -3.02
N ASN A 120 0.88 5.86 -2.93
CA ASN A 120 -0.33 5.49 -3.62
C ASN A 120 -0.17 5.56 -5.14
N VAL A 121 0.54 6.56 -5.67
CA VAL A 121 0.84 6.66 -7.11
C VAL A 121 1.63 5.45 -7.61
N VAL A 122 2.62 4.98 -6.86
CA VAL A 122 3.41 3.78 -7.21
C VAL A 122 2.54 2.52 -7.14
N LEU A 123 1.78 2.35 -6.06
CA LEU A 123 1.01 1.14 -5.80
C LEU A 123 -0.30 1.05 -6.60
N ASP A 124 -0.75 2.15 -7.20
CA ASP A 124 -1.88 2.12 -8.14
C ASP A 124 -1.62 1.19 -9.34
N GLU A 125 -0.37 0.98 -9.75
CA GLU A 125 -0.04 -0.04 -10.76
C GLU A 125 -0.35 -1.46 -10.29
N LEU A 126 -0.14 -1.75 -8.99
CA LEU A 126 -0.54 -3.02 -8.40
C LEU A 126 -2.06 -3.14 -8.35
N ASP A 127 -2.74 -2.08 -7.90
CA ASP A 127 -4.20 -2.06 -7.81
C ASP A 127 -4.84 -2.32 -9.18
N LYS A 128 -4.38 -1.63 -10.23
CA LYS A 128 -4.86 -1.80 -11.60
C LYS A 128 -4.59 -3.20 -12.15
N GLU A 129 -3.46 -3.81 -11.81
CA GLU A 129 -3.18 -5.20 -12.20
C GLU A 129 -4.10 -6.19 -11.48
N LEU A 130 -4.40 -5.96 -10.20
CA LEU A 130 -5.34 -6.79 -9.44
C LEU A 130 -6.77 -6.66 -10.00
N GLU A 131 -7.20 -5.44 -10.31
CA GLU A 131 -8.49 -5.17 -10.96
C GLU A 131 -8.60 -5.86 -12.34
N LYS A 132 -7.56 -5.70 -13.18
CA LYS A 132 -7.49 -6.34 -14.49
C LYS A 132 -7.63 -7.86 -14.43
N ARG A 133 -7.10 -8.49 -13.37
CA ARG A 133 -7.24 -9.93 -13.12
C ARG A 133 -8.55 -10.33 -12.48
N GLY A 134 -9.45 -9.40 -12.18
CA GLY A 134 -10.71 -9.65 -11.48
C GLY A 134 -10.53 -10.12 -10.03
N LEU A 135 -9.38 -9.82 -9.42
CA LEU A 135 -9.09 -10.19 -8.05
C LEU A 135 -9.72 -9.20 -7.08
N ARG A 136 -10.31 -9.73 -6.01
CA ARG A 136 -10.81 -8.92 -4.89
C ARG A 136 -9.65 -8.65 -3.93
N PHE A 137 -9.46 -7.39 -3.55
CA PHE A 137 -8.37 -7.00 -2.65
C PHE A 137 -8.78 -5.80 -1.79
N VAL A 138 -8.04 -5.59 -0.73
CA VAL A 138 -8.10 -4.38 0.10
C VAL A 138 -6.68 -3.94 0.35
N ARG A 139 -6.38 -2.69 0.04
CA ARG A 139 -5.07 -2.11 0.31
C ARG A 139 -5.17 -0.92 1.26
N TYR A 140 -4.29 -0.87 2.24
CA TYR A 140 -4.09 0.28 3.12
C TYR A 140 -2.59 0.63 3.13
N ALA A 141 -2.21 1.71 2.45
CA ALA A 141 -0.80 2.02 2.18
C ALA A 141 -0.11 0.85 1.46
N ASP A 142 0.97 0.32 2.03
CA ASP A 142 1.73 -0.84 1.56
C ASP A 142 1.16 -2.20 2.01
N ASP A 143 0.27 -2.21 3.02
CA ASP A 143 -0.44 -3.42 3.45
C ASP A 143 -1.52 -3.81 2.42
N CYS A 144 -1.31 -4.90 1.69
CA CYS A 144 -2.23 -5.40 0.66
C CYS A 144 -2.65 -6.83 0.92
N VAL A 145 -3.96 -7.06 0.98
CA VAL A 145 -4.56 -8.38 1.13
C VAL A 145 -5.47 -8.71 -0.04
N ILE A 146 -5.31 -9.89 -0.63
CA ILE A 146 -6.07 -10.37 -1.79
C ILE A 146 -6.92 -11.56 -1.37
N PHE A 147 -8.17 -11.61 -1.85
CA PHE A 147 -9.16 -12.60 -1.42
C PHE A 147 -9.44 -13.61 -2.52
N VAL A 148 -9.43 -14.88 -2.16
CA VAL A 148 -9.70 -16.00 -3.08
C VAL A 148 -10.53 -17.08 -2.40
N ARG A 149 -11.17 -17.95 -3.22
CA ARG A 149 -12.10 -18.97 -2.71
C ARG A 149 -11.43 -20.28 -2.31
N SER A 150 -10.23 -20.58 -2.81
CA SER A 150 -9.54 -21.84 -2.54
C SER A 150 -8.05 -21.63 -2.24
N LYS A 151 -7.46 -22.55 -1.48
CA LYS A 151 -6.02 -22.53 -1.18
C LYS A 151 -5.17 -22.58 -2.46
N ARG A 152 -5.52 -23.47 -3.40
CA ARG A 152 -4.81 -23.60 -4.69
C ARG A 152 -4.82 -22.27 -5.48
N ALA A 153 -5.92 -21.52 -5.45
CA ALA A 153 -6.00 -20.18 -6.06
C ALA A 153 -5.10 -19.19 -5.30
N ALA A 154 -5.09 -19.24 -3.96
CA ALA A 154 -4.25 -18.37 -3.14
C ALA A 154 -2.75 -18.58 -3.43
N ASP A 155 -2.31 -19.82 -3.49
CA ASP A 155 -0.90 -20.14 -3.77
C ASP A 155 -0.49 -19.65 -5.17
N ARG A 156 -1.34 -19.80 -6.19
CA ARG A 156 -1.11 -19.26 -7.54
C ARG A 156 -1.09 -17.73 -7.57
N VAL A 157 -2.00 -17.08 -6.86
CA VAL A 157 -2.07 -15.61 -6.77
C VAL A 157 -0.81 -15.09 -6.08
N MET A 158 -0.41 -15.67 -4.95
CA MET A 158 0.83 -15.31 -4.25
C MET A 158 2.03 -15.34 -5.20
N GLN A 159 2.22 -16.42 -5.94
CA GLN A 159 3.35 -16.56 -6.86
C GLN A 159 3.28 -15.55 -8.01
N SER A 160 2.11 -15.40 -8.64
CA SER A 160 1.96 -14.57 -9.84
C SER A 160 2.04 -13.07 -9.52
N ILE A 161 1.46 -12.64 -8.39
CA ILE A 161 1.51 -11.23 -7.96
C ILE A 161 2.91 -10.89 -7.41
N SER A 162 3.55 -11.78 -6.65
CA SER A 162 4.93 -11.58 -6.22
C SER A 162 5.87 -11.42 -7.43
N ARG A 163 5.67 -12.21 -8.48
CA ARG A 163 6.44 -12.07 -9.74
C ARG A 163 6.18 -10.73 -10.43
N PHE A 164 4.93 -10.27 -10.45
CA PHE A 164 4.57 -8.95 -10.99
C PHE A 164 5.26 -7.82 -10.22
N ILE A 165 5.16 -7.84 -8.89
CA ILE A 165 5.77 -6.86 -7.99
C ILE A 165 7.29 -6.77 -8.25
N VAL A 166 7.97 -7.92 -8.30
CA VAL A 166 9.43 -7.94 -8.51
C VAL A 166 9.81 -7.53 -9.92
N LYS A 167 9.15 -8.08 -10.95
CA LYS A 167 9.56 -7.86 -12.35
C LYS A 167 9.06 -6.54 -12.93
N LYS A 168 7.84 -6.13 -12.58
CA LYS A 168 7.21 -4.94 -13.15
C LYS A 168 7.36 -3.72 -12.24
N LEU A 169 7.07 -3.83 -10.94
CA LEU A 169 7.18 -2.69 -10.04
C LEU A 169 8.60 -2.45 -9.54
N ARG A 170 9.51 -3.43 -9.71
CA ARG A 170 10.89 -3.39 -9.19
C ARG A 170 10.95 -3.25 -7.65
N LEU A 171 9.90 -3.71 -6.97
CA LEU A 171 9.81 -3.75 -5.52
C LEU A 171 10.16 -5.15 -4.99
N LYS A 172 10.48 -5.25 -3.70
CA LYS A 172 10.84 -6.52 -3.08
C LYS A 172 9.72 -7.00 -2.16
N VAL A 173 9.26 -8.24 -2.39
CA VAL A 173 8.30 -8.91 -1.50
C VAL A 173 9.06 -9.52 -0.31
N ASN A 174 8.59 -9.27 0.89
CA ASN A 174 9.07 -9.91 2.11
C ASN A 174 8.44 -11.30 2.22
N ARG A 175 9.20 -12.33 1.87
CA ARG A 175 8.71 -13.72 1.85
C ARG A 175 8.39 -14.28 3.23
N ASP A 176 9.09 -13.82 4.27
CA ASP A 176 8.92 -14.31 5.64
C ASP A 176 7.62 -13.78 6.29
N LYS A 177 7.18 -12.61 5.86
CA LYS A 177 5.96 -11.98 6.36
C LYS A 177 4.76 -12.19 5.44
N SER A 178 5.00 -12.38 4.13
CA SER A 178 3.91 -12.66 3.19
C SER A 178 3.38 -14.08 3.39
N ALA A 179 2.06 -14.24 3.47
CA ALA A 179 1.45 -15.51 3.81
C ALA A 179 0.10 -15.75 3.13
N VAL A 180 -0.19 -17.02 2.90
CA VAL A 180 -1.55 -17.47 2.57
C VAL A 180 -2.19 -18.01 3.84
N SER A 181 -3.31 -17.46 4.23
CA SER A 181 -3.99 -17.81 5.47
C SER A 181 -5.51 -17.78 5.35
N LEU A 182 -6.18 -18.21 6.42
CA LEU A 182 -7.61 -18.05 6.59
C LEU A 182 -7.90 -16.70 7.23
N PRO A 183 -9.04 -16.04 6.97
CA PRO A 183 -9.35 -14.69 7.45
C PRO A 183 -9.16 -14.47 8.95
N TRP A 184 -9.48 -15.47 9.76
CA TRP A 184 -9.34 -15.39 11.22
C TRP A 184 -7.91 -15.57 11.74
N LYS A 185 -7.01 -16.08 10.89
CA LYS A 185 -5.57 -16.19 11.19
C LYS A 185 -4.76 -15.02 10.64
N SER A 186 -5.28 -14.30 9.64
CA SER A 186 -4.64 -13.11 9.09
C SER A 186 -4.82 -11.93 10.04
N LYS A 187 -3.74 -11.20 10.29
CA LYS A 187 -3.75 -9.93 11.00
C LYS A 187 -3.69 -8.80 9.98
N TYR A 188 -4.79 -8.11 9.76
CA TYR A 188 -4.84 -6.96 8.87
C TYR A 188 -5.19 -5.70 9.66
N LEU A 189 -4.33 -4.68 9.64
CA LEU A 189 -4.47 -3.42 10.38
C LEU A 189 -4.78 -3.60 11.88
N GLY A 190 -4.24 -4.64 12.49
CA GLY A 190 -4.48 -4.95 13.90
C GLY A 190 -5.72 -5.82 14.18
N PHE A 191 -6.53 -6.11 13.17
CA PHE A 191 -7.77 -6.86 13.27
C PHE A 191 -7.68 -8.23 12.59
N CYS A 192 -8.66 -9.07 12.86
CA CYS A 192 -8.97 -10.28 12.10
C CYS A 192 -10.50 -10.40 11.91
N VAL A 193 -10.92 -11.21 10.94
CA VAL A 193 -12.33 -11.44 10.68
C VAL A 193 -12.66 -12.91 10.95
N ILE A 194 -13.50 -13.16 11.95
CA ILE A 194 -13.95 -14.50 12.28
C ILE A 194 -15.09 -14.87 11.35
N ASN A 195 -14.93 -15.98 10.64
CA ASN A 195 -15.95 -16.51 9.76
C ASN A 195 -17.04 -17.20 10.60
N SER A 196 -18.17 -16.53 10.74
CA SER A 196 -19.45 -17.19 11.05
C SER A 196 -20.23 -17.24 9.73
N ARG A 197 -20.81 -18.37 9.40
CA ARG A 197 -21.38 -18.65 8.05
C ARG A 197 -22.32 -17.57 7.52
N GLU A 198 -23.00 -16.83 8.41
CA GLU A 198 -23.98 -15.81 8.03
C GLU A 198 -23.55 -14.38 8.34
N ASN A 199 -22.71 -14.17 9.36
CA ASN A 199 -22.31 -12.84 9.79
C ASN A 199 -20.85 -12.80 10.31
N PRO A 200 -19.87 -12.63 9.42
CA PRO A 200 -18.47 -12.53 9.83
C PRO A 200 -18.28 -11.33 10.76
N LYS A 201 -17.60 -11.56 11.91
CA LYS A 201 -17.36 -10.56 12.93
C LYS A 201 -15.93 -10.05 12.89
N ILE A 202 -15.76 -8.72 12.93
CA ILE A 202 -14.46 -8.08 13.11
C ILE A 202 -14.06 -8.21 14.58
N ARG A 203 -12.82 -8.63 14.85
CA ARG A 203 -12.21 -8.69 16.18
C ARG A 203 -10.79 -8.13 16.15
N ILE A 204 -10.34 -7.61 17.28
CA ILE A 204 -8.92 -7.27 17.47
C ILE A 204 -8.13 -8.57 17.46
N HIS A 205 -7.05 -8.59 16.67
CA HIS A 205 -6.19 -9.76 16.56
C HIS A 205 -5.41 -9.97 17.87
N TRP A 206 -5.25 -11.23 18.31
CA TRP A 206 -4.61 -11.58 19.58
C TRP A 206 -3.19 -10.99 19.76
N LYS A 207 -2.39 -10.93 18.68
CA LYS A 207 -1.07 -10.28 18.70
C LYS A 207 -1.15 -8.78 19.01
N THR A 208 -2.23 -8.10 18.60
CA THR A 208 -2.46 -6.69 18.92
C THR A 208 -2.79 -6.53 20.41
N ILE A 209 -3.65 -7.41 20.94
CA ILE A 209 -3.99 -7.42 22.37
C ILE A 209 -2.75 -7.69 23.21
N LYS A 210 -1.91 -8.66 22.81
CA LYS A 210 -0.67 -8.99 23.53
C LYS A 210 0.26 -7.76 23.59
N ARG A 211 0.53 -7.10 22.44
CA ARG A 211 1.39 -5.90 22.39
C ARG A 211 0.86 -4.73 23.24
N PHE A 212 -0.45 -4.63 23.44
CA PHE A 212 -1.04 -3.58 24.26
C PHE A 212 -0.91 -3.85 25.77
N ARG A 213 -0.73 -5.12 26.16
CA ARG A 213 -0.55 -5.52 27.56
C ARG A 213 0.91 -5.51 28.03
N GLU A 214 1.86 -5.56 27.11
CA GLU A 214 3.30 -5.38 27.31
C GLU A 214 3.66 -3.89 27.36
#